data_297ad860d9325611a5da8d38e2653a85
#
_entry.id   297ad860d9325611a5da8d38e2653a85
#
_cell.length_a   1.000
_cell.length_b   1.000
_cell.length_c   1.000
_cell.angle_alpha   90.00
_cell.angle_beta   90.00
_cell.angle_gamma   90.00
#
_symmetry.space_group_name_H-M   'P 1'
#
loop_
_entity.id
_entity.type
_entity.pdbx_description
1 polymer ?
#
loop_
_entity_poly.entity_id
_entity_poly.type
_entity_poly.pdbx_seq_one_letter_code
_entity_poly.pdbx_strand_id
1 'polypeptide(L)'
;AIPFNESLLIFSDLTQFMLTASELLTPDTVHIDVSTNFEANLKAKPVGAGRYVFFGFSKGKWSGIREYYVEQSSETNDAADVSAHVPNYIEGNIRSLAASSNEDMLLVLTDDKPNSVFVYRYYWRGEEKLQSAWSEWKFSGVVRSTAFNGSVIKLVVEYSDGLYLENLSLAND
;
A
#
# COMPACT_ATOMS: atom_id res chain seq x y z
N ALA A 1 10.26 8.06 1.80
CA ALA A 1 9.34 9.08 2.31
C ALA A 1 8.16 9.24 1.37
N ILE A 2 7.00 9.63 1.89
CA ILE A 2 5.74 9.80 1.15
C ILE A 2 5.07 11.10 1.62
N PRO A 3 4.55 11.95 0.71
CA PRO A 3 3.69 13.04 1.09
C PRO A 3 2.43 12.52 1.81
N PHE A 4 2.10 13.15 2.93
CA PHE A 4 0.92 12.80 3.72
C PHE A 4 0.38 14.04 4.41
N ASN A 5 -0.82 14.48 4.01
CA ASN A 5 -1.36 15.77 4.36
C ASN A 5 -0.36 16.90 4.01
N GLU A 6 -0.10 17.84 4.90
CA GLU A 6 0.86 18.94 4.72
C GLU A 6 2.30 18.57 5.17
N SER A 7 2.59 17.27 5.31
CA SER A 7 3.81 16.74 5.90
C SER A 7 4.45 15.69 5.01
N LEU A 8 5.64 15.26 5.38
CA LEU A 8 6.33 14.13 4.76
C LEU A 8 6.46 12.98 5.77
N LEU A 9 5.80 11.87 5.46
CA LEU A 9 5.89 10.64 6.25
C LEU A 9 7.14 9.85 5.84
N ILE A 10 8.01 9.58 6.80
CA ILE A 10 9.26 8.86 6.62
C ILE A 10 9.15 7.52 7.33
N PHE A 11 9.50 6.44 6.63
CA PHE A 11 9.48 5.08 7.16
C PHE A 11 10.89 4.59 7.48
N SER A 12 11.07 4.04 8.66
CA SER A 12 12.15 3.13 9.02
C SER A 12 11.58 1.73 9.31
N ASP A 13 12.44 0.75 9.62
CA ASP A 13 12.02 -0.63 9.84
C ASP A 13 11.01 -0.79 10.98
N LEU A 14 11.10 0.04 12.03
CA LEU A 14 10.29 -0.09 13.24
C LEU A 14 9.55 1.19 13.63
N THR A 15 9.78 2.30 12.92
CA THR A 15 9.28 3.61 13.32
C THR A 15 8.90 4.43 12.09
N GLN A 16 7.80 5.14 12.20
CA GLN A 16 7.39 6.14 11.23
C GLN A 16 7.61 7.54 11.84
N PHE A 17 8.19 8.42 11.04
CA PHE A 17 8.45 9.80 11.42
C PHE A 17 7.65 10.75 10.56
N MET A 18 7.21 11.84 11.16
CA MET A 18 6.56 12.94 10.46
C MET A 18 7.54 14.11 10.37
N LEU A 19 7.84 14.55 9.16
CA LEU A 19 8.61 15.74 8.90
C LEU A 19 7.65 16.88 8.56
N THR A 20 7.68 17.93 9.38
CA THR A 20 6.85 19.14 9.25
C THR A 20 7.71 20.38 9.15
N ALA A 21 7.14 21.46 8.63
CA ALA A 21 7.74 22.80 8.67
C ALA A 21 6.66 23.85 8.92
N SER A 22 7.01 24.97 9.60
CA SER A 22 6.02 25.98 9.98
C SER A 22 5.50 26.81 8.79
N GLU A 23 6.37 27.18 7.83
CA GLU A 23 6.00 27.95 6.63
C GLU A 23 6.83 27.51 5.42
N LEU A 24 8.16 27.59 5.53
CA LEU A 24 9.10 27.16 4.51
C LEU A 24 10.00 26.06 5.09
N LEU A 25 10.29 25.07 4.28
CA LEU A 25 11.20 23.99 4.66
C LEU A 25 12.65 24.53 4.65
N THR A 26 13.13 24.94 5.80
CA THR A 26 14.51 25.38 6.02
C THR A 26 15.15 24.55 7.14
N PRO A 27 16.49 24.50 7.27
CA PRO A 27 17.15 23.79 8.36
C PRO A 27 16.70 24.23 9.76
N ASP A 28 16.27 25.49 9.91
CA ASP A 28 15.86 26.06 11.19
C ASP A 28 14.36 25.84 11.50
N THR A 29 13.55 25.52 10.49
CA THR A 29 12.08 25.36 10.63
C THR A 29 11.59 23.94 10.48
N VAL A 30 12.48 23.01 10.09
CA VAL A 30 12.14 21.60 9.94
C VAL A 30 12.09 20.91 11.31
N HIS A 31 11.02 20.17 11.54
CA HIS A 31 10.87 19.30 12.70
C HIS A 31 10.63 17.86 12.24
N ILE A 32 11.27 16.91 12.91
CA ILE A 32 11.07 15.47 12.68
C ILE A 32 10.64 14.86 14.00
N ASP A 33 9.40 14.40 14.04
CA ASP A 33 8.81 13.78 15.21
C ASP A 33 8.49 12.31 14.96
N VAL A 34 8.57 11.48 16.00
CA VAL A 34 8.06 10.12 15.95
C VAL A 34 6.55 10.18 15.86
N SER A 35 6.00 9.55 14.83
CA SER A 35 4.56 9.48 14.60
C SER A 35 3.96 8.19 15.13
N THR A 36 4.50 7.04 14.69
CA THR A 36 4.05 5.71 15.10
C THR A 36 5.24 4.74 15.17
N ASN A 37 5.06 3.62 15.88
CA ASN A 37 6.07 2.57 16.03
C ASN A 37 5.52 1.25 15.53
N PHE A 38 5.52 1.05 14.22
CA PHE A 38 5.11 -0.18 13.57
C PHE A 38 6.25 -0.74 12.72
N GLU A 39 6.39 -2.07 12.72
CA GLU A 39 7.27 -2.75 11.78
C GLU A 39 6.83 -2.49 10.34
N ALA A 40 7.79 -2.14 9.49
CA ALA A 40 7.58 -1.89 8.06
C ALA A 40 8.60 -2.65 7.23
N ASN A 41 8.13 -3.33 6.17
CA ASN A 41 9.00 -3.94 5.17
C ASN A 41 9.38 -2.88 4.13
N LEU A 42 10.61 -2.38 4.20
CA LEU A 42 11.11 -1.31 3.33
C LEU A 42 11.54 -1.78 1.93
N LYS A 43 11.52 -3.08 1.63
CA LYS A 43 11.76 -3.61 0.28
C LYS A 43 10.67 -3.14 -0.69
N ALA A 44 9.43 -3.08 -0.23
CA ALA A 44 8.33 -2.50 -0.97
C ALA A 44 8.11 -1.05 -0.51
N LYS A 45 8.19 -0.12 -1.46
CA LYS A 45 7.91 1.29 -1.17
C LYS A 45 6.44 1.43 -0.69
N PRO A 46 6.18 2.07 0.46
CA PRO A 46 4.83 2.44 0.86
C PRO A 46 4.12 3.27 -0.23
N VAL A 47 2.80 3.18 -0.32
CA VAL A 47 2.01 3.89 -1.35
C VAL A 47 0.87 4.68 -0.74
N GLY A 48 0.69 5.91 -1.23
CA GLY A 48 -0.43 6.75 -0.85
C GLY A 48 -1.68 6.43 -1.67
N ALA A 49 -2.84 6.47 -1.02
CA ALA A 49 -4.16 6.35 -1.63
C ALA A 49 -5.14 7.31 -0.94
N GLY A 50 -5.27 8.51 -1.50
CA GLY A 50 -6.05 9.57 -0.88
C GLY A 50 -5.48 9.96 0.49
N ARG A 51 -6.29 9.82 1.54
CA ARG A 51 -5.90 10.12 2.94
C ARG A 51 -5.22 8.96 3.67
N TYR A 52 -4.93 7.85 2.98
CA TYR A 52 -4.30 6.66 3.56
C TYR A 52 -2.93 6.42 2.95
N VAL A 53 -2.04 5.80 3.71
CA VAL A 53 -0.78 5.26 3.21
C VAL A 53 -0.71 3.78 3.56
N PHE A 54 -0.54 2.95 2.55
CA PHE A 54 -0.39 1.50 2.74
C PHE A 54 1.09 1.12 2.77
N PHE A 55 1.45 0.25 3.71
CA PHE A 55 2.78 -0.34 3.80
C PHE A 55 2.72 -1.78 4.27
N GLY A 56 3.71 -2.56 3.84
CA GLY A 56 3.83 -3.97 4.19
C GLY A 56 4.60 -4.20 5.47
N PHE A 57 4.35 -5.31 6.14
CA PHE A 57 5.15 -5.83 7.24
C PHE A 57 5.22 -7.35 7.17
N SER A 58 6.21 -7.96 7.88
CA SER A 58 6.51 -9.39 7.78
C SER A 58 5.84 -10.17 8.92
N LYS A 59 5.32 -11.36 8.59
CA LYS A 59 4.75 -12.35 9.52
C LYS A 59 5.36 -13.73 9.27
N GLY A 60 6.68 -13.87 9.39
CA GLY A 60 7.41 -15.08 9.03
C GLY A 60 7.37 -15.35 7.51
N LYS A 61 6.75 -16.46 7.06
CA LYS A 61 6.58 -16.73 5.64
C LYS A 61 5.41 -15.98 4.99
N TRP A 62 4.64 -15.26 5.76
CA TRP A 62 3.50 -14.45 5.34
C TRP A 62 3.81 -12.98 5.51
N SER A 63 3.05 -12.15 4.84
CA SER A 63 3.10 -10.70 5.00
C SER A 63 1.73 -10.15 5.39
N GLY A 64 1.75 -8.97 5.99
CA GLY A 64 0.55 -8.20 6.28
C GLY A 64 0.66 -6.80 5.67
N ILE A 65 -0.48 -6.13 5.62
CA ILE A 65 -0.60 -4.74 5.15
C ILE A 65 -1.17 -3.89 6.27
N ARG A 66 -0.53 -2.76 6.54
CA ARG A 66 -1.06 -1.69 7.38
C ARG A 66 -1.54 -0.53 6.55
N GLU A 67 -2.66 0.04 6.99
CA GLU A 67 -3.25 1.27 6.50
C GLU A 67 -2.99 2.37 7.53
N TYR A 68 -2.10 3.31 7.20
CA TYR A 68 -1.78 4.45 8.03
C TYR A 68 -2.76 5.58 7.76
N TYR A 69 -3.25 6.23 8.81
CA TYR A 69 -4.25 7.30 8.75
C TYR A 69 -4.15 8.23 9.96
N VAL A 70 -4.84 9.37 9.88
CA VAL A 70 -5.10 10.22 11.05
C VAL A 70 -6.45 9.84 11.63
N GLU A 71 -6.48 9.49 12.90
CA GLU A 71 -7.74 9.25 13.62
C GLU A 71 -8.40 10.58 13.95
N GLN A 72 -9.62 10.80 13.44
CA GLN A 72 -10.27 12.09 13.53
C GLN A 72 -10.68 12.47 14.96
N SER A 73 -10.99 11.48 15.80
CA SER A 73 -11.44 11.72 17.18
C SER A 73 -10.35 12.21 18.11
N SER A 74 -9.11 11.79 17.87
CA SER A 74 -7.93 12.10 18.71
C SER A 74 -6.89 12.96 18.01
N GLU A 75 -7.05 13.20 16.69
CA GLU A 75 -6.07 13.85 15.82
C GLU A 75 -4.68 13.16 15.86
N THR A 76 -4.66 11.87 16.25
CA THR A 76 -3.44 11.08 16.33
C THR A 76 -3.27 10.20 15.10
N ASN A 77 -2.02 9.90 14.77
CA ASN A 77 -1.71 8.97 13.70
C ASN A 77 -1.78 7.52 14.20
N ASP A 78 -2.34 6.63 13.40
CA ASP A 78 -2.39 5.19 13.68
C ASP A 78 -2.22 4.38 12.38
N ALA A 79 -2.03 3.07 12.50
CA ALA A 79 -1.89 2.17 11.36
C ALA A 79 -2.59 0.82 11.62
N ALA A 80 -3.80 0.69 11.09
CA ALA A 80 -4.60 -0.52 11.21
C ALA A 80 -4.06 -1.67 10.34
N ASP A 81 -3.99 -2.90 10.88
CA ASP A 81 -3.71 -4.11 10.09
C ASP A 81 -4.96 -4.52 9.30
N VAL A 82 -5.00 -4.18 8.01
CA VAL A 82 -6.10 -4.51 7.10
C VAL A 82 -6.07 -5.95 6.60
N SER A 83 -5.04 -6.70 6.95
CA SER A 83 -4.90 -8.15 6.68
C SER A 83 -5.15 -9.03 7.91
N ALA A 84 -5.54 -8.45 9.06
CA ALA A 84 -5.69 -9.17 10.31
C ALA A 84 -6.71 -10.32 10.24
N HIS A 85 -7.78 -10.16 9.46
CA HIS A 85 -8.82 -11.18 9.26
C HIS A 85 -8.41 -12.31 8.31
N VAL A 86 -7.29 -12.18 7.61
CA VAL A 86 -6.72 -13.19 6.70
C VAL A 86 -5.21 -13.37 6.97
N PRO A 87 -4.79 -13.77 8.17
CA PRO A 87 -3.40 -13.65 8.64
C PRO A 87 -2.39 -14.50 7.83
N ASN A 88 -2.88 -15.54 7.14
CA ASN A 88 -2.06 -16.48 6.36
C ASN A 88 -2.46 -16.45 4.87
N TYR A 89 -2.78 -15.29 4.34
CA TYR A 89 -3.25 -15.15 2.96
C TYR A 89 -2.17 -14.65 2.01
N ILE A 90 -1.44 -13.61 2.40
CA ILE A 90 -0.40 -12.99 1.59
C ILE A 90 0.91 -13.74 1.80
N GLU A 91 1.19 -14.75 0.96
CA GLU A 91 2.38 -15.59 1.06
C GLU A 91 3.59 -14.90 0.44
N GLY A 92 4.73 -14.95 1.16
CA GLY A 92 6.01 -14.39 0.74
C GLY A 92 6.22 -12.93 1.18
N ASN A 93 7.44 -12.42 0.90
CA ASN A 93 7.77 -11.03 1.18
C ASN A 93 7.17 -10.11 0.11
N ILE A 94 6.61 -9.00 0.55
CA ILE A 94 6.08 -7.98 -0.36
C ILE A 94 7.25 -7.31 -1.08
N ARG A 95 7.18 -7.26 -2.42
CA ARG A 95 8.17 -6.62 -3.28
C ARG A 95 7.65 -5.36 -3.97
N SER A 96 6.33 -5.21 -4.11
CA SER A 96 5.72 -4.05 -4.74
C SER A 96 4.29 -3.83 -4.26
N LEU A 97 3.93 -2.57 -4.15
CA LEU A 97 2.58 -2.09 -3.86
C LEU A 97 2.16 -1.09 -4.92
N ALA A 98 0.90 -1.14 -5.34
CA ALA A 98 0.26 -0.11 -6.15
C ALA A 98 -1.15 0.14 -5.63
N ALA A 99 -1.55 1.40 -5.47
CA ALA A 99 -2.84 1.76 -4.92
C ALA A 99 -3.56 2.80 -5.78
N SER A 100 -4.88 2.76 -5.75
CA SER A 100 -5.76 3.76 -6.35
C SER A 100 -6.85 4.13 -5.36
N SER A 101 -6.94 5.42 -5.05
CA SER A 101 -8.02 5.96 -4.22
C SER A 101 -9.34 6.10 -4.99
N ASN A 102 -9.30 6.17 -6.32
CA ASN A 102 -10.51 6.25 -7.14
C ASN A 102 -11.21 4.90 -7.27
N GLU A 103 -10.42 3.81 -7.23
CA GLU A 103 -10.92 2.45 -7.35
C GLU A 103 -11.04 1.74 -6.00
N ASP A 104 -10.66 2.42 -4.90
CA ASP A 104 -10.62 1.85 -3.55
C ASP A 104 -9.89 0.49 -3.52
N MET A 105 -8.71 0.46 -4.15
CA MET A 105 -7.98 -0.77 -4.41
C MET A 105 -6.49 -0.65 -4.11
N LEU A 106 -5.94 -1.72 -3.54
CA LEU A 106 -4.50 -1.95 -3.38
C LEU A 106 -4.11 -3.26 -4.06
N LEU A 107 -3.04 -3.23 -4.83
CA LEU A 107 -2.41 -4.40 -5.47
C LEU A 107 -1.10 -4.69 -4.75
N VAL A 108 -0.87 -5.96 -4.43
CA VAL A 108 0.31 -6.43 -3.71
C VAL A 108 0.98 -7.55 -4.50
N LEU A 109 2.27 -7.40 -4.77
CA LEU A 109 3.11 -8.43 -5.37
C LEU A 109 4.08 -8.97 -4.31
N THR A 110 4.28 -10.29 -4.31
CA THR A 110 5.22 -10.98 -3.40
C THR A 110 6.27 -11.78 -4.16
N ASP A 111 7.33 -12.16 -3.45
CA ASP A 111 8.44 -12.97 -4.04
C ASP A 111 8.01 -14.43 -4.24
N ASP A 112 7.28 -15.02 -3.29
CA ASP A 112 6.96 -16.46 -3.29
C ASP A 112 5.77 -16.81 -4.20
N LYS A 113 4.97 -15.81 -4.61
CA LYS A 113 3.84 -15.95 -5.54
C LYS A 113 4.02 -15.04 -6.76
N PRO A 114 5.06 -15.26 -7.60
CA PRO A 114 5.41 -14.32 -8.66
C PRO A 114 4.36 -14.23 -9.79
N ASN A 115 3.47 -15.22 -9.90
CA ASN A 115 2.37 -15.26 -10.86
C ASN A 115 1.03 -14.81 -10.28
N SER A 116 1.02 -14.26 -9.06
CA SER A 116 -0.18 -13.82 -8.37
C SER A 116 -0.12 -12.33 -8.05
N VAL A 117 -1.29 -11.69 -8.05
CA VAL A 117 -1.53 -10.36 -7.52
C VAL A 117 -2.54 -10.50 -6.39
N PHE A 118 -2.14 -10.16 -5.17
CA PHE A 118 -3.09 -10.05 -4.07
C PHE A 118 -3.77 -8.69 -4.15
N VAL A 119 -5.08 -8.70 -4.07
CA VAL A 119 -5.93 -7.52 -4.29
C VAL A 119 -6.72 -7.26 -3.02
N TYR A 120 -6.55 -6.07 -2.47
CA TYR A 120 -7.35 -5.54 -1.38
C TYR A 120 -8.35 -4.54 -1.94
N ARG A 121 -9.64 -4.77 -1.70
CA ARG A 121 -10.71 -3.83 -1.98
C ARG A 121 -11.33 -3.34 -0.69
N TYR A 122 -11.54 -2.03 -0.62
CA TYR A 122 -12.13 -1.39 0.55
C TYR A 122 -13.17 -0.35 0.09
N TYR A 123 -14.10 -0.07 0.97
CA TYR A 123 -15.07 0.99 0.73
C TYR A 123 -15.41 1.67 2.05
N TRP A 124 -15.30 2.98 2.04
CA TRP A 124 -15.64 3.83 3.16
C TRP A 124 -16.90 4.63 2.86
N ARG A 125 -17.82 4.67 3.83
CA ARG A 125 -18.97 5.58 3.84
C ARG A 125 -18.81 6.50 5.04
N GLY A 126 -18.34 7.73 4.80
CA GLY A 126 -17.92 8.62 5.89
C GLY A 126 -16.76 8.02 6.67
N GLU A 127 -16.96 7.75 7.95
CA GLU A 127 -15.95 7.18 8.86
C GLU A 127 -16.06 5.64 9.00
N GLU A 128 -17.09 5.04 8.45
CA GLU A 128 -17.33 3.60 8.53
C GLU A 128 -16.76 2.87 7.33
N LYS A 129 -15.87 1.89 7.58
CA LYS A 129 -15.37 0.98 6.55
C LYS A 129 -16.38 -0.14 6.33
N LEU A 130 -17.18 -0.04 5.26
CA LEU A 130 -18.22 -1.00 4.92
C LEU A 130 -17.69 -2.24 4.21
N GLN A 131 -16.57 -2.11 3.50
CA GLN A 131 -15.93 -3.21 2.80
C GLN A 131 -14.45 -3.25 3.13
N SER A 132 -13.95 -4.47 3.38
CA SER A 132 -12.54 -4.78 3.59
C SER A 132 -12.33 -6.23 3.16
N ALA A 133 -11.92 -6.45 1.93
CA ALA A 133 -11.89 -7.78 1.33
C ALA A 133 -10.59 -8.03 0.56
N TRP A 134 -10.05 -9.22 0.70
CA TRP A 134 -8.89 -9.71 -0.02
C TRP A 134 -9.28 -10.74 -1.07
N SER A 135 -8.61 -10.69 -2.23
CA SER A 135 -8.69 -11.69 -3.28
C SER A 135 -7.31 -11.92 -3.92
N GLU A 136 -7.15 -13.02 -4.63
CA GLU A 136 -5.92 -13.36 -5.36
C GLU A 136 -6.27 -13.52 -6.84
N TRP A 137 -5.60 -12.75 -7.70
CA TRP A 137 -5.64 -12.94 -9.14
C TRP A 137 -4.44 -13.74 -9.59
N LYS A 138 -4.66 -14.80 -10.35
CA LYS A 138 -3.62 -15.69 -10.86
C LYS A 138 -3.43 -15.51 -12.35
N PHE A 139 -2.17 -15.41 -12.74
CA PHE A 139 -1.74 -15.28 -14.13
C PHE A 139 -0.97 -16.52 -14.57
N SER A 140 -0.96 -16.82 -15.86
CA SER A 140 -0.13 -17.89 -16.42
C SER A 140 1.36 -17.49 -16.55
N GLY A 141 1.64 -16.19 -16.52
CA GLY A 141 3.00 -15.63 -16.52
C GLY A 141 3.40 -15.04 -15.18
N VAL A 142 4.63 -14.59 -15.08
CA VAL A 142 5.19 -13.89 -13.92
C VAL A 142 4.81 -12.42 -14.00
N VAL A 143 4.08 -11.91 -13.02
CA VAL A 143 3.73 -10.48 -12.93
C VAL A 143 4.94 -9.71 -12.39
N ARG A 144 5.59 -8.92 -13.23
CA ARG A 144 6.80 -8.16 -12.87
C ARG A 144 6.50 -6.85 -12.18
N SER A 145 5.46 -6.14 -12.62
CA SER A 145 5.01 -4.88 -12.00
C SER A 145 3.53 -4.63 -12.23
N THR A 146 2.95 -3.78 -11.38
CA THR A 146 1.57 -3.29 -11.49
C THR A 146 1.54 -1.79 -11.29
N ALA A 147 0.64 -1.10 -11.99
CA ALA A 147 0.38 0.32 -11.83
C ALA A 147 -1.08 0.65 -12.19
N PHE A 148 -1.60 1.74 -11.63
CA PHE A 148 -2.89 2.30 -12.02
C PHE A 148 -2.69 3.45 -13.01
N ASN A 149 -3.58 3.52 -13.98
CA ASN A 149 -3.74 4.65 -14.88
C ASN A 149 -5.26 4.92 -15.03
N GLY A 150 -5.79 5.77 -14.15
CA GLY A 150 -7.25 5.89 -13.96
C GLY A 150 -7.85 4.56 -13.54
N SER A 151 -8.93 4.15 -14.20
CA SER A 151 -9.62 2.86 -13.97
C SER A 151 -9.00 1.68 -14.74
N VAL A 152 -7.78 1.85 -15.28
CA VAL A 152 -7.06 0.78 -15.95
C VAL A 152 -5.86 0.37 -15.13
N ILE A 153 -5.78 -0.91 -14.80
CA ILE A 153 -4.59 -1.53 -14.22
C ILE A 153 -3.67 -1.94 -15.36
N LYS A 154 -2.44 -1.47 -15.31
CA LYS A 154 -1.36 -1.87 -16.21
C LYS A 154 -0.49 -2.90 -15.51
N LEU A 155 -0.27 -4.02 -16.18
CA LEU A 155 0.55 -5.12 -15.67
C LEU A 155 1.67 -5.40 -16.67
N VAL A 156 2.88 -5.57 -16.17
CA VAL A 156 3.96 -6.15 -16.95
C VAL A 156 4.05 -7.62 -16.59
N VAL A 157 3.75 -8.48 -17.56
CA VAL A 157 3.70 -9.92 -17.35
C VAL A 157 4.74 -10.59 -18.26
N GLU A 158 5.56 -11.46 -17.70
CA GLU A 158 6.54 -12.25 -18.42
C GLU A 158 6.00 -13.65 -18.66
N TYR A 159 5.87 -14.01 -19.92
CA TYR A 159 5.53 -15.34 -20.38
C TYR A 159 6.77 -16.04 -20.95
N SER A 160 6.64 -17.29 -21.37
CA SER A 160 7.74 -18.08 -21.95
C SER A 160 8.32 -17.51 -23.26
N ASP A 161 7.54 -16.71 -23.96
CA ASP A 161 7.86 -16.12 -25.26
C ASP A 161 8.18 -14.62 -25.21
N GLY A 162 8.04 -13.97 -24.04
CA GLY A 162 8.41 -12.57 -23.90
C GLY A 162 7.72 -11.82 -22.76
N LEU A 163 7.94 -10.52 -22.77
CA LEU A 163 7.42 -9.55 -21.81
C LEU A 163 6.29 -8.75 -22.45
N TYR A 164 5.13 -8.73 -21.79
CA TYR A 164 3.93 -8.09 -22.31
C TYR A 164 3.42 -7.01 -21.34
N LEU A 165 2.95 -5.92 -21.92
CA LEU A 165 2.17 -4.91 -21.20
C LEU A 165 0.69 -5.22 -21.37
N GLU A 166 0.07 -5.70 -20.30
CA GLU A 166 -1.36 -6.00 -20.28
C GLU A 166 -2.15 -4.88 -19.62
N ASN A 167 -3.39 -4.69 -20.05
CA ASN A 167 -4.31 -3.73 -19.48
C ASN A 167 -5.57 -4.46 -19.01
N LEU A 168 -5.94 -4.22 -17.75
CA LEU A 168 -7.17 -4.70 -17.15
C LEU A 168 -8.05 -3.49 -16.86
N SER A 169 -9.14 -3.35 -17.59
CA SER A 169 -10.13 -2.29 -17.36
C SER A 169 -11.02 -2.67 -16.16
N LEU A 170 -11.20 -1.74 -15.24
CA LEU A 170 -12.12 -1.87 -14.11
C LEU A 170 -13.48 -1.20 -14.40
N ALA A 171 -13.57 -0.44 -15.48
CA ALA A 171 -14.84 0.12 -15.92
C ALA A 171 -15.77 -1.01 -16.37
N ASN A 172 -16.97 -1.05 -15.81
CA ASN A 172 -18.03 -1.90 -16.34
C ASN A 172 -18.51 -1.26 -17.66
N ASP A 173 -18.40 -1.99 -18.74
CA ASP A 173 -19.07 -1.67 -20.02
C ASP A 173 -20.58 -1.85 -19.87
#